data_d8e09d1e1d2e54420a75e1b8000f0696
#
_entry.id   d8e09d1e1d2e54420a75e1b8000f0696
#
_cell.length_a   1.000
_cell.length_b   1.000
_cell.length_c   1.000
_cell.angle_alpha   90.00
_cell.angle_beta   90.00
_cell.angle_gamma   90.00
#
_symmetry.space_group_name_H-M   'P 1'
#
loop_
_entity.id
_entity.type
_entity.pdbx_description
1 polymer ?
#
loop_
_entity_poly.entity_id
_entity_poly.type
_entity_poly.pdbx_seq_one_letter_code
_entity_poly.pdbx_strand_id
1 'polypeptide(L)'
;MVVFQNFSLMPWMTVFDNIRLAVRAAHPDWHRTNVDRFVQRYVDMVGLTGAERKRPAALSGGMRQRVGLARAFSTEPKVLLLDEPFAQIDALTRGVIQDELVRMWTASRSTVFMVTHDVDEAIVLSDRVALMTSGPEARLAELVDVKLPRPRSRAALIDEPEYLRLRTHILRFLVHGARSGPGEEPRGLPEDARETTRLGDPMAPLTSAASQA
;
A
#
# COMPACT_ATOMS: atom_id res chain seq x y z
N MET A 1 -11.61 0.63 -3.24
CA MET A 1 -10.91 0.92 -4.52
C MET A 1 -9.73 -0.01 -4.67
N VAL A 2 -9.39 -0.44 -5.90
CA VAL A 2 -8.25 -1.34 -6.16
C VAL A 2 -7.30 -0.68 -7.16
N VAL A 3 -5.99 -0.78 -6.90
CA VAL A 3 -4.92 -0.43 -7.85
C VAL A 3 -4.20 -1.74 -8.20
N PHE A 4 -4.26 -2.11 -9.47
CA PHE A 4 -3.65 -3.33 -9.98
C PHE A 4 -2.21 -3.08 -10.45
N GLN A 5 -1.40 -4.13 -10.50
CA GLN A 5 -0.01 -4.12 -10.95
C GLN A 5 0.17 -3.49 -12.35
N ASN A 6 -0.77 -3.67 -13.27
CA ASN A 6 -0.74 -3.12 -14.63
C ASN A 6 -1.42 -1.74 -14.76
N PHE A 7 -1.65 -1.04 -13.64
CA PHE A 7 -2.25 0.29 -13.50
C PHE A 7 -3.70 0.40 -14.00
N SER A 8 -4.21 -0.51 -14.80
CA SER A 8 -5.57 -0.56 -15.39
C SER A 8 -6.07 0.79 -15.89
N LEU A 9 -5.19 1.55 -16.57
CA LEU A 9 -5.57 2.82 -17.17
C LEU A 9 -6.34 2.58 -18.45
N MET A 10 -7.33 3.44 -18.74
CA MET A 10 -8.04 3.46 -20.01
C MET A 10 -7.08 3.98 -21.09
N PRO A 11 -6.61 3.15 -22.04
CA PRO A 11 -5.54 3.53 -22.97
C PRO A 11 -5.93 4.62 -23.96
N TRP A 12 -7.22 4.79 -24.22
CA TRP A 12 -7.79 5.82 -25.09
C TRP A 12 -8.07 7.16 -24.40
N MET A 13 -8.02 7.18 -23.06
CA MET A 13 -8.24 8.38 -22.26
C MET A 13 -6.91 9.08 -21.93
N THR A 14 -6.98 10.39 -21.75
CA THR A 14 -5.86 11.18 -21.25
C THR A 14 -5.59 10.93 -19.75
N VAL A 15 -4.49 11.45 -19.21
CA VAL A 15 -4.21 11.47 -17.76
C VAL A 15 -5.41 12.07 -17.02
N PHE A 16 -5.83 13.25 -17.45
CA PHE A 16 -6.94 13.98 -16.84
C PHE A 16 -8.24 13.18 -16.88
N ASP A 17 -8.58 12.60 -18.02
CA ASP A 17 -9.83 11.86 -18.20
C ASP A 17 -9.84 10.54 -17.41
N ASN A 18 -8.69 9.86 -17.24
CA ASN A 18 -8.57 8.67 -16.42
C ASN A 18 -8.93 8.97 -14.95
N ILE A 19 -8.46 10.09 -14.40
CA ILE A 19 -8.77 10.50 -13.02
C ILE A 19 -10.21 11.01 -12.95
N ARG A 20 -10.62 11.81 -13.91
CA ARG A 20 -11.98 12.39 -13.98
C ARG A 20 -13.08 11.34 -14.01
N LEU A 21 -12.86 10.23 -14.72
CA LEU A 21 -13.82 9.12 -14.77
C LEU A 21 -14.12 8.61 -13.33
N ALA A 22 -13.09 8.42 -12.50
CA ALA A 22 -13.24 7.94 -11.13
C ALA A 22 -13.93 8.97 -10.23
N VAL A 23 -13.53 10.24 -10.34
CA VAL A 23 -14.16 11.33 -9.58
C VAL A 23 -15.64 11.46 -9.91
N ARG A 24 -16.01 11.39 -11.19
CA ARG A 24 -17.43 11.44 -11.58
C ARG A 24 -18.24 10.26 -11.09
N ALA A 25 -17.63 9.07 -11.04
CA ALA A 25 -18.31 7.88 -10.50
C ALA A 25 -18.52 7.98 -8.99
N ALA A 26 -17.56 8.57 -8.27
CA ALA A 26 -17.65 8.77 -6.81
C ALA A 26 -18.58 9.94 -6.43
N HIS A 27 -18.69 10.97 -7.27
CA HIS A 27 -19.44 12.19 -7.03
C HIS A 27 -20.37 12.53 -8.22
N PRO A 28 -21.44 11.75 -8.45
CA PRO A 28 -22.30 11.90 -9.62
C PRO A 28 -23.02 13.26 -9.66
N ASP A 29 -23.30 13.83 -8.49
CA ASP A 29 -24.04 15.09 -8.36
C ASP A 29 -23.16 16.35 -8.46
N TRP A 30 -21.83 16.17 -8.57
CA TRP A 30 -20.95 17.32 -8.68
C TRP A 30 -21.05 18.00 -10.05
N HIS A 31 -21.13 19.33 -10.02
CA HIS A 31 -21.03 20.11 -11.25
C HIS A 31 -19.65 19.92 -11.90
N ARG A 32 -19.61 19.96 -13.24
CA ARG A 32 -18.41 19.71 -14.06
C ARG A 32 -17.19 20.52 -13.58
N THR A 33 -17.37 21.79 -13.26
CA THR A 33 -16.28 22.67 -12.80
C THR A 33 -15.68 22.23 -11.49
N ASN A 34 -16.47 21.66 -10.56
CA ASN A 34 -15.97 21.14 -9.30
C ASN A 34 -15.16 19.85 -9.53
N VAL A 35 -15.68 18.96 -10.39
CA VAL A 35 -14.97 17.75 -10.80
C VAL A 35 -13.62 18.11 -11.42
N ASP A 36 -13.60 19.01 -12.40
CA ASP A 36 -12.39 19.40 -13.13
C ASP A 36 -11.34 20.04 -12.20
N ARG A 37 -11.77 20.89 -11.26
CA ARG A 37 -10.88 21.47 -10.22
C ARG A 37 -10.31 20.39 -9.29
N PHE A 38 -11.13 19.47 -8.89
CA PHE A 38 -10.73 18.37 -8.00
C PHE A 38 -9.75 17.42 -8.71
N VAL A 39 -10.00 17.08 -9.95
CA VAL A 39 -9.07 16.30 -10.78
C VAL A 39 -7.71 16.99 -10.92
N GLN A 40 -7.72 18.30 -11.23
CA GLN A 40 -6.46 19.06 -11.36
C GLN A 40 -5.64 19.02 -10.07
N ARG A 41 -6.27 19.15 -8.90
CA ARG A 41 -5.59 19.03 -7.62
C ARG A 41 -4.83 17.69 -7.48
N TYR A 42 -5.42 16.57 -7.93
CA TYR A 42 -4.74 15.27 -7.89
C TYR A 42 -3.64 15.15 -8.95
N VAL A 43 -3.83 15.72 -10.14
CA VAL A 43 -2.78 15.81 -11.16
C VAL A 43 -1.55 16.55 -10.62
N ASP A 44 -1.78 17.68 -9.95
CA ASP A 44 -0.70 18.49 -9.35
C ASP A 44 -0.04 17.75 -8.18
N MET A 45 -0.84 17.10 -7.34
CA MET A 45 -0.36 16.35 -6.16
C MET A 45 0.61 15.21 -6.54
N VAL A 46 0.38 14.58 -7.69
CA VAL A 46 1.26 13.49 -8.19
C VAL A 46 2.32 13.98 -9.19
N GLY A 47 2.51 15.29 -9.31
CA GLY A 47 3.55 15.87 -10.17
C GLY A 47 3.36 15.60 -11.66
N LEU A 48 2.12 15.54 -12.14
CA LEU A 48 1.78 15.32 -13.54
C LEU A 48 1.29 16.59 -14.26
N THR A 49 1.49 17.77 -13.65
CA THR A 49 1.22 19.09 -14.26
C THR A 49 1.96 19.19 -15.59
N GLY A 50 1.24 19.59 -16.66
CA GLY A 50 1.75 19.63 -18.03
C GLY A 50 1.64 18.30 -18.80
N ALA A 51 1.21 17.21 -18.14
CA ALA A 51 0.96 15.92 -18.78
C ALA A 51 -0.54 15.56 -18.91
N GLU A 52 -1.43 16.47 -18.54
CA GLU A 52 -2.89 16.25 -18.44
C GLU A 52 -3.49 15.66 -19.70
N ARG A 53 -3.02 16.11 -20.88
CA ARG A 53 -3.52 15.71 -22.21
C ARG A 53 -2.82 14.48 -22.78
N LYS A 54 -1.75 13.97 -22.12
CA LYS A 54 -1.05 12.77 -22.59
C LYS A 54 -1.91 11.52 -22.37
N ARG A 55 -1.78 10.54 -23.26
CA ARG A 55 -2.38 9.21 -23.12
C ARG A 55 -1.38 8.24 -22.49
N PRO A 56 -1.81 7.12 -21.89
CA PRO A 56 -0.94 6.13 -21.25
C PRO A 56 0.24 5.67 -22.12
N ALA A 57 0.06 5.55 -23.43
CA ALA A 57 1.15 5.16 -24.35
C ALA A 57 2.30 6.19 -24.40
N ALA A 58 2.06 7.45 -24.08
CA ALA A 58 3.08 8.52 -24.05
C ALA A 58 3.66 8.77 -22.65
N LEU A 59 3.40 7.87 -21.68
CA LEU A 59 3.83 8.00 -20.29
C LEU A 59 4.89 6.94 -19.95
N SER A 60 5.84 7.29 -19.09
CA SER A 60 6.73 6.32 -18.45
C SER A 60 5.96 5.40 -17.49
N GLY A 61 6.57 4.28 -17.06
CA GLY A 61 5.98 3.38 -16.06
C GLY A 61 5.60 4.11 -14.77
N GLY A 62 6.51 4.92 -14.23
CA GLY A 62 6.26 5.72 -13.04
C GLY A 62 5.16 6.77 -13.23
N MET A 63 5.06 7.40 -14.41
CA MET A 63 3.95 8.33 -14.68
C MET A 63 2.60 7.58 -14.75
N ARG A 64 2.55 6.40 -15.35
CA ARG A 64 1.32 5.57 -15.36
C ARG A 64 0.91 5.18 -13.94
N GLN A 65 1.86 4.82 -13.09
CA GLN A 65 1.59 4.52 -11.68
C GLN A 65 0.99 5.73 -10.96
N ARG A 66 1.57 6.91 -11.12
CA ARG A 66 1.06 8.15 -10.54
C ARG A 66 -0.38 8.44 -10.96
N VAL A 67 -0.72 8.22 -12.23
CA VAL A 67 -2.12 8.33 -12.70
C VAL A 67 -3.02 7.31 -12.00
N GLY A 68 -2.58 6.06 -11.84
CA GLY A 68 -3.31 5.01 -11.13
C GLY A 68 -3.58 5.36 -9.68
N LEU A 69 -2.56 5.85 -8.97
CA LEU A 69 -2.68 6.31 -7.58
C LEU A 69 -3.60 7.54 -7.46
N ALA A 70 -3.40 8.57 -8.30
CA ALA A 70 -4.25 9.75 -8.32
C ALA A 70 -5.72 9.38 -8.56
N ARG A 71 -5.99 8.48 -9.52
CA ARG A 71 -7.32 7.96 -9.79
C ARG A 71 -7.93 7.25 -8.59
N ALA A 72 -7.15 6.44 -7.88
CA ALA A 72 -7.63 5.68 -6.74
C ALA A 72 -7.93 6.60 -5.54
N PHE A 73 -7.01 7.48 -5.18
CA PHE A 73 -7.18 8.41 -4.06
C PHE A 73 -8.24 9.48 -4.32
N SER A 74 -8.45 9.89 -5.58
CA SER A 74 -9.46 10.88 -5.94
C SER A 74 -10.90 10.41 -5.71
N THR A 75 -11.14 9.13 -5.44
CA THR A 75 -12.45 8.62 -5.00
C THR A 75 -12.66 8.70 -3.48
N GLU A 76 -11.69 9.23 -2.74
CA GLU A 76 -11.68 9.30 -1.27
C GLU A 76 -12.10 7.98 -0.59
N PRO A 77 -11.45 6.85 -0.93
CA PRO A 77 -11.90 5.53 -0.51
C PRO A 77 -11.67 5.33 0.98
N LYS A 78 -12.61 4.66 1.68
CA LYS A 78 -12.38 4.20 3.06
C LYS A 78 -11.30 3.12 3.13
N VAL A 79 -11.28 2.23 2.12
CA VAL A 79 -10.31 1.13 1.98
C VAL A 79 -9.71 1.16 0.58
N LEU A 80 -8.39 1.11 0.52
CA LEU A 80 -7.60 1.04 -0.71
C LEU A 80 -6.80 -0.26 -0.74
N LEU A 81 -6.96 -1.03 -1.81
CA LEU A 81 -6.19 -2.25 -2.07
C LEU A 81 -5.14 -1.95 -3.13
N LEU A 82 -3.88 -2.27 -2.85
CA LEU A 82 -2.75 -2.09 -3.75
C LEU A 82 -2.13 -3.47 -4.03
N ASP A 83 -2.12 -3.88 -5.28
CA ASP A 83 -1.53 -5.15 -5.71
C ASP A 83 -0.22 -4.90 -6.45
N GLU A 84 0.90 -5.19 -5.79
CA GLU A 84 2.27 -4.95 -6.26
C GLU A 84 2.47 -3.58 -6.93
N PRO A 85 2.13 -2.48 -6.27
CA PRO A 85 2.00 -1.18 -6.93
C PRO A 85 3.32 -0.63 -7.49
N PHE A 86 4.47 -1.17 -7.10
CA PHE A 86 5.78 -0.67 -7.50
C PHE A 86 6.62 -1.66 -8.33
N ALA A 87 6.07 -2.85 -8.66
CA ALA A 87 6.82 -3.91 -9.34
C ALA A 87 7.36 -3.51 -10.72
N GLN A 88 6.65 -2.62 -11.44
CA GLN A 88 7.01 -2.19 -12.80
C GLN A 88 7.76 -0.85 -12.84
N ILE A 89 8.35 -0.41 -11.72
CA ILE A 89 8.99 0.89 -11.60
C ILE A 89 10.48 0.69 -11.32
N ASP A 90 11.32 1.46 -12.00
CA ASP A 90 12.76 1.48 -11.75
C ASP A 90 13.08 1.97 -10.31
N ALA A 91 14.21 1.53 -9.78
CA ALA A 91 14.57 1.73 -8.38
C ALA A 91 14.68 3.22 -7.98
N LEU A 92 15.13 4.10 -8.87
CA LEU A 92 15.27 5.53 -8.57
C LEU A 92 13.91 6.22 -8.48
N THR A 93 13.03 5.92 -9.43
CA THR A 93 11.67 6.48 -9.49
C THR A 93 10.78 5.91 -8.38
N ARG A 94 10.99 4.66 -7.99
CA ARG A 94 10.19 3.93 -6.98
C ARG A 94 10.13 4.69 -5.66
N GLY A 95 11.28 5.14 -5.13
CA GLY A 95 11.34 5.91 -3.89
C GLY A 95 10.47 7.16 -3.91
N VAL A 96 10.54 7.92 -4.98
CA VAL A 96 9.75 9.14 -5.15
C VAL A 96 8.25 8.85 -5.14
N ILE A 97 7.82 7.78 -5.84
CA ILE A 97 6.39 7.43 -5.90
C ILE A 97 5.88 6.88 -4.56
N GLN A 98 6.72 6.20 -3.80
CA GLN A 98 6.35 5.74 -2.45
C GLN A 98 6.18 6.92 -1.50
N ASP A 99 7.02 7.95 -1.58
CA ASP A 99 6.85 9.19 -0.81
C ASP A 99 5.56 9.93 -1.20
N GLU A 100 5.21 9.92 -2.48
CA GLU A 100 3.93 10.46 -2.97
C GLU A 100 2.73 9.67 -2.44
N LEU A 101 2.81 8.33 -2.43
CA LEU A 101 1.79 7.47 -1.83
C LEU A 101 1.58 7.82 -0.36
N VAL A 102 2.66 7.94 0.41
CA VAL A 102 2.58 8.30 1.84
C VAL A 102 1.95 9.67 2.04
N ARG A 103 2.28 10.66 1.21
CA ARG A 103 1.67 12.01 1.27
C ARG A 103 0.15 11.95 0.99
N MET A 104 -0.27 11.23 -0.06
CA MET A 104 -1.68 11.06 -0.39
C MET A 104 -2.44 10.31 0.72
N TRP A 105 -1.84 9.25 1.26
CA TRP A 105 -2.41 8.49 2.36
C TRP A 105 -2.58 9.34 3.62
N THR A 106 -1.56 10.13 3.99
CA THR A 106 -1.62 11.02 5.16
C THR A 106 -2.76 12.04 5.04
N ALA A 107 -3.02 12.52 3.83
CA ALA A 107 -4.11 13.45 3.56
C ALA A 107 -5.50 12.78 3.58
N SER A 108 -5.61 11.54 3.09
CA SER A 108 -6.89 10.82 2.94
C SER A 108 -7.30 10.04 4.18
N ARG A 109 -6.34 9.60 5.02
CA ARG A 109 -6.51 8.70 6.17
C ARG A 109 -7.26 7.40 5.84
N SER A 110 -7.16 6.95 4.61
CA SER A 110 -7.72 5.67 4.16
C SER A 110 -7.04 4.49 4.84
N THR A 111 -7.77 3.41 5.07
CA THR A 111 -7.14 2.12 5.39
C THR A 111 -6.54 1.57 4.10
N VAL A 112 -5.24 1.26 4.11
CA VAL A 112 -4.54 0.71 2.94
C VAL A 112 -4.12 -0.71 3.23
N PHE A 113 -4.47 -1.62 2.32
CA PHE A 113 -3.95 -2.97 2.28
C PHE A 113 -3.11 -3.12 1.02
N MET A 114 -1.83 -3.49 1.18
CA MET A 114 -0.88 -3.60 0.08
C MET A 114 -0.31 -5.02 0.02
N VAL A 115 -0.29 -5.60 -1.17
CA VAL A 115 0.47 -6.82 -1.47
C VAL A 115 1.79 -6.41 -2.10
N THR A 116 2.89 -6.92 -1.58
CA THR A 116 4.24 -6.73 -2.13
C THR A 116 5.13 -7.93 -1.79
N HIS A 117 6.10 -8.19 -2.64
CA HIS A 117 7.17 -9.15 -2.39
C HIS A 117 8.47 -8.46 -1.92
N ASP A 118 8.48 -7.14 -1.81
CA ASP A 118 9.62 -6.34 -1.35
C ASP A 118 9.52 -6.08 0.15
N VAL A 119 10.46 -6.64 0.91
CA VAL A 119 10.49 -6.55 2.38
C VAL A 119 10.68 -5.10 2.85
N ASP A 120 11.51 -4.35 2.14
CA ASP A 120 11.81 -2.97 2.50
C ASP A 120 10.58 -2.08 2.26
N GLU A 121 9.81 -2.32 1.18
CA GLU A 121 8.52 -1.67 0.96
C GLU A 121 7.52 -1.98 2.08
N ALA A 122 7.40 -3.26 2.45
CA ALA A 122 6.49 -3.68 3.50
C ALA A 122 6.79 -2.96 4.82
N ILE A 123 8.07 -2.86 5.23
CA ILE A 123 8.46 -2.21 6.49
C ILE A 123 8.28 -0.68 6.40
N VAL A 124 8.72 -0.07 5.30
CA VAL A 124 8.71 1.40 5.17
C VAL A 124 7.29 1.95 5.11
N LEU A 125 6.39 1.28 4.40
CA LEU A 125 5.07 1.82 4.08
C LEU A 125 3.96 1.40 5.06
N SER A 126 4.08 0.24 5.72
CA SER A 126 2.97 -0.28 6.54
C SER A 126 3.16 -0.07 8.04
N ASP A 127 2.08 -0.14 8.80
CA ASP A 127 2.08 -0.19 10.26
C ASP A 127 2.07 -1.64 10.77
N ARG A 128 1.63 -2.58 9.90
CA ARG A 128 1.60 -4.02 10.18
C ARG A 128 1.93 -4.79 8.91
N VAL A 129 2.70 -5.87 9.04
CA VAL A 129 3.05 -6.78 7.95
C VAL A 129 2.43 -8.14 8.22
N ALA A 130 1.59 -8.60 7.29
CA ALA A 130 1.00 -9.94 7.32
C ALA A 130 1.88 -10.91 6.53
N LEU A 131 2.47 -11.90 7.20
CA LEU A 131 3.30 -12.93 6.58
C LEU A 131 2.44 -14.14 6.22
N MET A 132 2.47 -14.52 4.95
CA MET A 132 1.69 -15.64 4.41
C MET A 132 2.59 -16.85 4.15
N THR A 133 2.09 -18.05 4.44
CA THR A 133 2.75 -19.30 3.99
C THR A 133 2.61 -19.44 2.48
N SER A 134 3.45 -20.29 1.88
CA SER A 134 3.35 -20.66 0.46
C SER A 134 2.55 -21.96 0.28
N GLY A 135 2.07 -22.17 -0.96
CA GLY A 135 1.41 -23.39 -1.39
C GLY A 135 -0.11 -23.28 -1.49
N PRO A 136 -0.80 -24.39 -1.86
CA PRO A 136 -2.23 -24.40 -2.13
C PRO A 136 -3.09 -24.09 -0.88
N GLU A 137 -2.55 -24.33 0.31
CA GLU A 137 -3.19 -24.02 1.60
C GLU A 137 -2.53 -22.81 2.28
N ALA A 138 -2.19 -21.77 1.49
CA ALA A 138 -1.59 -20.56 2.00
C ALA A 138 -2.48 -19.92 3.08
N ARG A 139 -1.87 -19.61 4.24
CA ARG A 139 -2.55 -19.00 5.39
C ARG A 139 -1.73 -17.87 5.99
N LEU A 140 -2.39 -17.03 6.76
CA LEU A 140 -1.69 -16.07 7.59
C LEU A 140 -0.88 -16.81 8.64
N ALA A 141 0.44 -16.70 8.58
CA ALA A 141 1.35 -17.33 9.54
C ALA A 141 1.64 -16.40 10.72
N GLU A 142 1.86 -15.13 10.44
CA GLU A 142 2.25 -14.15 11.44
C GLU A 142 1.77 -12.76 11.06
N LEU A 143 1.49 -11.92 12.07
CA LEU A 143 1.21 -10.50 11.91
C LEU A 143 2.25 -9.70 12.71
N VAL A 144 3.11 -8.99 12.00
CA VAL A 144 4.24 -8.25 12.56
C VAL A 144 3.89 -6.78 12.68
N ASP A 145 3.96 -6.22 13.88
CA ASP A 145 3.80 -4.77 14.09
C ASP A 145 5.08 -4.02 13.74
N VAL A 146 4.96 -2.95 12.97
CA VAL A 146 6.08 -2.09 12.58
C VAL A 146 6.11 -0.85 13.48
N LYS A 147 6.86 -0.92 14.59
CA LYS A 147 6.93 0.13 15.61
C LYS A 147 7.92 1.26 15.27
N LEU A 148 8.13 1.51 13.98
CA LEU A 148 8.96 2.62 13.51
C LEU A 148 8.15 3.92 13.44
N PRO A 149 8.68 5.04 13.94
CA PRO A 149 7.97 6.33 13.91
C PRO A 149 7.78 6.82 12.48
N ARG A 150 6.76 7.64 12.25
CA ARG A 150 6.53 8.33 10.97
C ARG A 150 6.88 9.83 11.11
N PRO A 151 7.35 10.50 10.07
CA PRO A 151 7.64 10.01 8.73
C PRO A 151 8.88 9.13 8.67
N ARG A 152 8.86 8.06 7.88
CA ARG A 152 9.98 7.15 7.69
C ARG A 152 10.80 7.57 6.48
N SER A 153 12.03 8.02 6.72
CA SER A 153 13.01 8.29 5.68
C SER A 153 13.88 7.05 5.45
N ARG A 154 14.02 6.60 4.21
CA ARG A 154 14.90 5.47 3.88
C ARG A 154 16.32 5.68 4.34
N ALA A 155 16.84 6.90 4.19
CA ALA A 155 18.20 7.23 4.64
C ALA A 155 18.34 7.08 6.17
N ALA A 156 17.32 7.47 6.93
CA ALA A 156 17.34 7.35 8.38
C ALA A 156 17.14 5.90 8.88
N LEU A 157 16.54 5.03 8.05
CA LEU A 157 16.28 3.64 8.42
C LEU A 157 17.49 2.72 8.20
N ILE A 158 18.51 3.13 7.45
CA ILE A 158 19.69 2.28 7.11
C ILE A 158 20.37 1.77 8.38
N ASP A 159 20.52 2.65 9.37
CA ASP A 159 21.22 2.34 10.63
C ASP A 159 20.24 2.15 11.80
N GLU A 160 18.93 2.11 11.55
CA GLU A 160 17.91 1.96 12.59
C GLU A 160 17.83 0.50 13.05
N PRO A 161 18.17 0.19 14.33
CA PRO A 161 18.25 -1.19 14.81
C PRO A 161 16.92 -1.95 14.66
N GLU A 162 15.79 -1.29 14.91
CA GLU A 162 14.46 -1.90 14.79
C GLU A 162 14.12 -2.24 13.34
N TYR A 163 14.51 -1.39 12.38
CA TYR A 163 14.37 -1.70 10.97
C TYR A 163 15.16 -2.93 10.56
N LEU A 164 16.44 -3.01 10.98
CA LEU A 164 17.31 -4.15 10.69
C LEU A 164 16.78 -5.45 11.31
N ARG A 165 16.25 -5.37 12.55
CA ARG A 165 15.61 -6.49 13.24
C ARG A 165 14.39 -7.00 12.46
N LEU A 166 13.45 -6.12 12.11
CA LEU A 166 12.25 -6.44 11.35
C LEU A 166 12.61 -7.05 9.98
N ARG A 167 13.53 -6.43 9.26
CA ARG A 167 13.99 -6.89 7.96
C ARG A 167 14.59 -8.30 8.03
N THR A 168 15.44 -8.54 9.01
CA THR A 168 16.06 -9.86 9.22
C THR A 168 14.99 -10.91 9.58
N HIS A 169 14.04 -10.57 10.43
CA HIS A 169 12.95 -11.45 10.84
C HIS A 169 12.10 -11.86 9.63
N ILE A 170 11.63 -10.90 8.86
CA ILE A 170 10.79 -11.16 7.67
C ILE A 170 11.57 -11.99 6.63
N LEU A 171 12.83 -11.65 6.36
CA LEU A 171 13.66 -12.43 5.42
C LEU A 171 13.87 -13.88 5.89
N ARG A 172 14.10 -14.10 7.18
CA ARG A 172 14.20 -15.47 7.74
C ARG A 172 12.92 -16.26 7.56
N PHE A 173 11.76 -15.63 7.81
CA PHE A 173 10.47 -16.24 7.55
C PHE A 173 10.32 -16.61 6.07
N LEU A 174 10.60 -15.71 5.13
CA LEU A 174 10.47 -15.98 3.70
C LEU A 174 11.38 -17.13 3.21
N VAL A 175 12.60 -17.23 3.77
CA VAL A 175 13.57 -18.26 3.38
C VAL A 175 13.24 -19.63 4.02
N HIS A 176 12.82 -19.65 5.27
CA HIS A 176 12.69 -20.89 6.05
C HIS A 176 11.25 -21.21 6.49
N GLY A 177 10.43 -20.21 6.79
CA GLY A 177 9.09 -20.38 7.34
C GLY A 177 7.99 -20.49 6.29
N ALA A 178 8.17 -19.93 5.10
CA ALA A 178 7.14 -19.95 4.06
C ALA A 178 6.84 -21.39 3.51
N ARG A 179 7.74 -22.34 3.73
CA ARG A 179 7.64 -23.74 3.26
C ARG A 179 7.11 -24.71 4.31
N SER A 180 6.86 -24.26 5.54
CA SER A 180 6.38 -25.14 6.61
C SER A 180 4.93 -25.54 6.34
N GLY A 181 4.69 -26.85 6.16
CA GLY A 181 3.36 -27.44 6.03
C GLY A 181 2.54 -27.32 7.32
N PRO A 182 1.27 -27.73 7.31
CA PRO A 182 0.40 -27.68 8.47
C PRO A 182 0.99 -28.54 9.61
N GLY A 183 1.44 -27.92 10.69
CA GLY A 183 1.94 -28.57 11.90
C GLY A 183 3.43 -28.46 12.20
N GLU A 184 4.26 -27.93 11.32
CA GLU A 184 5.65 -27.59 11.66
C GLU A 184 5.74 -26.16 12.20
N GLU A 185 6.12 -26.03 13.48
CA GLU A 185 6.55 -24.73 14.02
C GLU A 185 7.79 -24.24 13.26
N PRO A 186 7.91 -22.94 12.95
CA PRO A 186 9.10 -22.41 12.27
C PRO A 186 10.34 -22.72 13.09
N ARG A 187 11.18 -23.62 12.60
CA ARG A 187 12.45 -23.96 13.24
C ARG A 187 13.39 -22.77 13.16
N GLY A 188 13.73 -22.18 14.30
CA GLY A 188 14.81 -21.21 14.42
C GLY A 188 14.42 -19.75 14.68
N LEU A 189 13.20 -19.47 15.11
CA LEU A 189 12.88 -18.17 15.68
C LEU A 189 13.48 -18.08 17.09
N PRO A 190 14.24 -17.02 17.43
CA PRO A 190 14.70 -16.79 18.81
C PRO A 190 13.50 -16.70 19.75
N GLU A 191 13.68 -17.14 21.01
CA GLU A 191 12.58 -17.21 22.00
C GLU A 191 11.94 -15.84 22.30
N ASP A 192 12.68 -14.77 22.16
CA ASP A 192 12.22 -13.39 22.28
C ASP A 192 11.25 -12.93 21.16
N ALA A 193 11.26 -13.61 20.02
CA ALA A 193 10.30 -13.37 18.93
C ALA A 193 8.95 -14.08 19.15
N ARG A 194 8.84 -14.98 20.11
CA ARG A 194 7.62 -15.76 20.41
C ARG A 194 6.56 -14.97 21.19
N GLU A 195 6.94 -13.87 21.82
CA GLU A 195 6.04 -13.01 22.61
C GLU A 195 5.24 -12.01 21.78
N THR A 196 5.52 -11.89 20.48
CA THR A 196 4.82 -10.97 19.61
C THR A 196 3.56 -11.63 19.04
N THR A 197 2.51 -11.58 19.81
CA THR A 197 1.11 -11.68 19.41
C THR A 197 0.66 -12.98 18.76
N ARG A 198 0.36 -13.98 19.57
CA ARG A 198 -0.70 -14.94 19.24
C ARG A 198 -1.98 -14.13 19.11
N LEU A 199 -2.50 -13.96 17.91
CA LEU A 199 -3.84 -13.46 17.69
C LEU A 199 -4.81 -14.34 18.48
N GLY A 200 -5.51 -13.74 19.45
CA GLY A 200 -6.68 -14.34 20.03
C GLY A 200 -7.67 -14.69 18.92
N ASP A 201 -8.44 -15.74 19.16
CA ASP A 201 -9.45 -16.32 18.29
C ASP A 201 -10.16 -15.26 17.41
N PRO A 202 -10.14 -15.36 16.08
CA PRO A 202 -10.79 -14.42 15.17
C PRO A 202 -12.32 -14.37 15.30
N MET A 203 -12.91 -15.18 16.17
CA MET A 203 -14.35 -15.30 16.41
C MET A 203 -14.83 -14.70 17.75
N ALA A 204 -14.00 -13.96 18.48
CA ALA A 204 -14.49 -13.25 19.67
C ALA A 204 -15.46 -12.12 19.25
N PRO A 205 -16.72 -12.10 19.73
CA PRO A 205 -17.68 -11.07 19.36
C PRO A 205 -17.22 -9.71 19.92
N LEU A 206 -17.29 -8.67 19.07
CA LEU A 206 -17.13 -7.28 19.46
C LEU A 206 -18.22 -6.91 20.48
N THR A 207 -17.92 -7.06 21.76
CA THR A 207 -18.78 -6.54 22.82
C THR A 207 -18.74 -5.01 22.80
N SER A 208 -19.88 -4.45 22.45
CA SER A 208 -20.27 -3.05 22.55
C SER A 208 -19.95 -2.50 23.95
N ALA A 209 -18.98 -1.60 24.04
CA ALA A 209 -18.85 -0.69 25.17
C ALA A 209 -19.56 0.61 24.83
N ALA A 210 -20.88 0.57 24.92
CA ALA A 210 -21.68 1.78 25.03
C ALA A 210 -22.39 1.74 26.39
N SER A 211 -22.25 2.84 27.10
CA SER A 211 -22.98 3.22 28.34
C SER A 211 -22.24 3.04 29.65
N GLN A 212 -21.67 4.14 30.15
CA GLN A 212 -22.07 4.76 31.43
C GLN A 212 -21.25 6.03 31.72
N ALA A 213 -22.05 7.10 32.00
CA ALA A 213 -21.77 8.39 32.63
C ALA A 213 -21.17 9.49 31.77
#